data_d4420c3f832dc6b2172d1dd5d8200935
#
_entry.id   d4420c3f832dc6b2172d1dd5d8200935
#
_cell.length_a   1.000
_cell.length_b   1.000
_cell.length_c   1.000
_cell.angle_alpha   90.00
_cell.angle_beta   90.00
_cell.angle_gamma   90.00
#
_symmetry.space_group_name_H-M   'P 1'
#
loop_
_entity.id
_entity.type
_entity.pdbx_description
1 polymer ?
#
loop_
_entity_poly.entity_id
_entity_poly.type
_entity_poly.pdbx_seq_one_letter_code
_entity_poly.pdbx_strand_id
1 'polypeptide(L)'
;TAYCAIANGGYLLKPRIVKQIIDNNGELVYEEKPTVIRKISQTEKIKQIRQMLRGAIIYGTGKNANIEGWDVAGKTGTAQKWIKGKYSNKNFVSNFVGFFPFENPQLLGFIMLDEPRQPYHWGNEGAAVAFSSVMKRIINMDDGIAPPSKKHQESPADVNYNPDGTRSYISARTTINNFHNR
;
A
#
# COMPACT_ATOMS: atom_id res chain seq x y z
N THR A 1 -3.20 10.76 -3.01
CA THR A 1 -4.44 11.07 -2.28
C THR A 1 -5.39 9.86 -2.24
N ALA A 2 -5.69 9.15 -3.38
CA ALA A 2 -6.63 8.02 -3.41
C ALA A 2 -6.19 6.86 -2.50
N TYR A 3 -4.94 6.43 -2.58
CA TYR A 3 -4.38 5.39 -1.70
C TYR A 3 -4.31 5.84 -0.24
N CYS A 4 -4.11 7.13 0.05
CA CYS A 4 -4.22 7.66 1.41
C CYS A 4 -5.63 7.45 1.98
N ALA A 5 -6.67 7.69 1.17
CA ALA A 5 -8.03 7.45 1.61
C ALA A 5 -8.34 5.97 1.85
N ILE A 6 -7.77 5.05 1.06
CA ILE A 6 -7.86 3.61 1.30
C ILE A 6 -7.11 3.22 2.58
N ALA A 7 -5.91 3.73 2.77
CA ALA A 7 -5.07 3.44 3.94
C ALA A 7 -5.70 3.94 5.25
N ASN A 8 -6.38 5.09 5.25
CA ASN A 8 -6.95 5.71 6.46
C ASN A 8 -8.42 5.32 6.75
N GLY A 9 -8.93 4.26 6.13
CA GLY A 9 -10.29 3.77 6.41
C GLY A 9 -11.40 4.38 5.57
N GLY A 10 -11.06 5.04 4.47
CA GLY A 10 -12.02 5.55 3.48
C GLY A 10 -12.31 7.05 3.59
N TYR A 11 -11.51 7.81 4.30
CA TYR A 11 -11.67 9.27 4.41
C TYR A 11 -10.75 10.00 3.43
N LEU A 12 -11.33 10.72 2.48
CA LEU A 12 -10.60 11.62 1.61
C LEU A 12 -10.29 12.90 2.38
N LEU A 13 -9.01 13.14 2.65
CA LEU A 13 -8.54 14.34 3.33
C LEU A 13 -8.06 15.38 2.32
N LYS A 14 -8.18 16.67 2.70
CA LYS A 14 -7.53 17.76 1.99
C LYS A 14 -6.02 17.56 2.05
N PRO A 15 -5.31 17.50 0.90
CA PRO A 15 -3.86 17.43 0.90
C PRO A 15 -3.26 18.66 1.58
N ARG A 16 -2.25 18.44 2.42
CA ARG A 16 -1.48 19.51 3.07
C ARG A 16 0.00 19.21 3.01
N ILE A 17 0.82 20.22 2.83
CA ILE A 17 2.29 20.10 2.82
C ILE A 17 2.86 20.71 4.10
N VAL A 18 2.31 21.86 4.53
CA VAL A 18 2.71 22.53 5.77
C VAL A 18 1.85 21.99 6.90
N LYS A 19 2.48 21.45 7.94
CA LYS A 19 1.81 21.00 9.16
C LYS A 19 1.65 22.14 10.14
N GLN A 20 2.72 22.88 10.38
CA GLN A 20 2.76 23.98 11.33
C GLN A 20 3.85 25.00 10.96
N ILE A 21 3.70 26.22 11.41
CA ILE A 21 4.68 27.28 11.32
C ILE A 21 4.97 27.72 12.75
N ILE A 22 6.25 27.74 13.12
CA ILE A 22 6.73 28.26 14.41
C ILE A 22 7.60 29.48 14.15
N ASP A 23 7.58 30.46 15.05
CA ASP A 23 8.44 31.63 14.98
C ASP A 23 9.86 31.34 15.50
N ASN A 24 10.71 32.38 15.49
CA ASN A 24 12.09 32.27 15.98
C ASN A 24 12.22 32.02 17.49
N ASN A 25 11.15 32.25 18.26
CA ASN A 25 11.08 32.00 19.70
C ASN A 25 10.54 30.57 20.00
N GLY A 26 10.14 29.82 18.98
CA GLY A 26 9.55 28.49 19.12
C GLY A 26 8.03 28.53 19.36
N GLU A 27 7.38 29.68 19.25
CA GLU A 27 5.94 29.80 19.42
C GLU A 27 5.18 29.37 18.14
N LEU A 28 4.04 28.67 18.33
CA LEU A 28 3.20 28.18 17.25
C LEU A 28 2.42 29.36 16.63
N VAL A 29 2.76 29.73 15.39
CA VAL A 29 2.10 30.80 14.64
C VAL A 29 0.91 30.27 13.83
N TYR A 30 1.02 29.03 13.31
CA TYR A 30 0.01 28.41 12.47
C TYR A 30 0.06 26.89 12.57
N GLU A 31 -1.12 26.25 12.58
CA GLU A 31 -1.27 24.81 12.48
C GLU A 31 -2.37 24.44 11.50
N GLU A 32 -2.04 23.64 10.47
CA GLU A 32 -3.01 23.07 9.55
C GLU A 32 -3.53 21.73 10.08
N LYS A 33 -4.78 21.71 10.53
CA LYS A 33 -5.42 20.46 11.01
C LYS A 33 -5.93 19.61 9.84
N PRO A 34 -5.97 18.27 9.99
CA PRO A 34 -6.55 17.40 8.98
C PRO A 34 -8.01 17.76 8.72
N THR A 35 -8.35 18.01 7.45
CA THR A 35 -9.72 18.34 7.03
C THR A 35 -10.27 17.20 6.18
N VAL A 36 -11.38 16.60 6.61
CA VAL A 36 -12.09 15.57 5.85
C VAL A 36 -12.93 16.23 4.77
N ILE A 37 -12.67 15.90 3.50
CA ILE A 37 -13.48 16.31 2.36
C ILE A 37 -14.75 15.45 2.28
N ARG A 38 -14.59 14.13 2.32
CA ARG A 38 -15.70 13.17 2.30
C ARG A 38 -15.24 11.76 2.67
N LYS A 39 -16.18 10.90 3.02
CA LYS A 39 -15.99 9.46 3.07
C LYS A 39 -16.22 8.88 1.66
N ILE A 40 -15.26 8.11 1.12
CA ILE A 40 -15.31 7.61 -0.26
C ILE A 40 -16.07 6.29 -0.39
N SER A 41 -16.16 5.49 0.68
CA SER A 41 -16.85 4.20 0.67
C SER A 41 -17.16 3.71 2.10
N GLN A 42 -17.94 2.64 2.20
CA GLN A 42 -18.19 1.93 3.44
C GLN A 42 -16.91 1.26 3.96
N THR A 43 -16.75 1.18 5.27
CA THR A 43 -15.57 0.62 5.94
C THR A 43 -15.25 -0.80 5.48
N GLU A 44 -16.28 -1.65 5.32
CA GLU A 44 -16.09 -3.04 4.89
C GLU A 44 -15.56 -3.15 3.45
N LYS A 45 -15.98 -2.26 2.54
CA LYS A 45 -15.44 -2.21 1.18
C LYS A 45 -13.97 -1.77 1.16
N ILE A 46 -13.63 -0.83 2.02
CA ILE A 46 -12.23 -0.39 2.18
C ILE A 46 -11.36 -1.51 2.74
N LYS A 47 -11.84 -2.28 3.72
CA LYS A 47 -11.12 -3.47 4.22
C LYS A 47 -10.88 -4.49 3.11
N GLN A 48 -11.90 -4.79 2.29
CA GLN A 48 -11.76 -5.71 1.16
C GLN A 48 -10.69 -5.23 0.16
N ILE A 49 -10.69 -3.94 -0.21
CA ILE A 49 -9.66 -3.36 -1.09
C ILE A 49 -8.27 -3.50 -0.46
N ARG A 50 -8.13 -3.20 0.82
CA ARG A 50 -6.85 -3.35 1.54
C ARG A 50 -6.36 -4.79 1.51
N GLN A 51 -7.25 -5.79 1.73
CA GLN A 51 -6.91 -7.21 1.62
C GLN A 51 -6.45 -7.59 0.20
N MET A 52 -7.11 -7.07 -0.84
CA MET A 52 -6.66 -7.28 -2.22
C MET A 52 -5.27 -6.68 -2.48
N LEU A 53 -4.99 -5.49 -1.94
CA LEU A 53 -3.67 -4.85 -2.03
C LEU A 53 -2.60 -5.63 -1.26
N ARG A 54 -2.94 -6.24 -0.10
CA ARG A 54 -2.05 -7.14 0.62
C ARG A 54 -1.79 -8.40 -0.20
N GLY A 55 -2.83 -9.01 -0.78
CA GLY A 55 -2.71 -10.16 -1.68
C GLY A 55 -1.81 -9.89 -2.90
N ALA A 56 -1.82 -8.68 -3.44
CA ALA A 56 -0.93 -8.31 -4.54
C ALA A 56 0.56 -8.31 -4.15
N ILE A 57 0.88 -8.13 -2.86
CA ILE A 57 2.25 -8.24 -2.34
C ILE A 57 2.61 -9.70 -2.06
N ILE A 58 1.71 -10.47 -1.45
CA ILE A 58 2.03 -11.84 -1.03
C ILE A 58 2.05 -12.79 -2.25
N TYR A 59 1.04 -12.72 -3.10
CA TYR A 59 0.81 -13.67 -4.18
C TYR A 59 0.96 -13.09 -5.59
N GLY A 60 0.99 -11.75 -5.70
CA GLY A 60 0.92 -11.04 -6.98
C GLY A 60 2.25 -10.44 -7.43
N THR A 61 2.11 -9.40 -8.24
CA THR A 61 3.20 -8.69 -8.91
C THR A 61 3.95 -7.69 -8.01
N GLY A 62 3.62 -7.60 -6.72
CA GLY A 62 4.24 -6.63 -5.80
C GLY A 62 5.25 -7.24 -4.83
N LYS A 63 5.66 -8.49 -5.00
CA LYS A 63 6.47 -9.24 -4.03
C LYS A 63 7.75 -8.51 -3.60
N ASN A 64 8.42 -7.85 -4.53
CA ASN A 64 9.69 -7.15 -4.26
C ASN A 64 9.50 -5.87 -3.42
N ALA A 65 8.27 -5.40 -3.22
CA ALA A 65 7.98 -4.33 -2.29
C ALA A 65 7.83 -4.79 -0.85
N ASN A 66 7.77 -6.11 -0.59
CA ASN A 66 7.58 -6.62 0.76
C ASN A 66 8.75 -6.23 1.66
N ILE A 67 8.42 -5.87 2.90
CA ILE A 67 9.38 -5.58 3.97
C ILE A 67 9.06 -6.58 5.07
N GLU A 68 10.02 -7.46 5.36
CA GLU A 68 9.85 -8.49 6.38
C GLU A 68 9.46 -7.87 7.73
N GLY A 69 8.43 -8.41 8.36
CA GLY A 69 7.90 -7.92 9.63
C GLY A 69 7.00 -6.67 9.54
N TRP A 70 6.73 -6.13 8.32
CA TRP A 70 6.02 -4.86 8.19
C TRP A 70 4.70 -4.90 7.40
N ASP A 71 4.27 -6.07 6.95
CA ASP A 71 2.97 -6.28 6.30
C ASP A 71 2.58 -5.19 5.28
N VAL A 72 3.38 -5.08 4.21
CA VAL A 72 3.13 -4.11 3.14
C VAL A 72 1.88 -4.48 2.33
N ALA A 73 1.03 -3.52 2.03
CA ALA A 73 -0.05 -3.62 1.06
C ALA A 73 0.14 -2.58 -0.05
N GLY A 74 -0.04 -2.97 -1.31
CA GLY A 74 0.23 -2.05 -2.41
C GLY A 74 0.01 -2.63 -3.78
N LYS A 75 0.37 -1.85 -4.82
CA LYS A 75 0.20 -2.25 -6.21
C LYS A 75 1.30 -1.67 -7.08
N THR A 76 1.79 -2.52 -7.97
CA THR A 76 2.67 -2.13 -9.08
C THR A 76 1.89 -1.52 -10.23
N GLY A 77 2.52 -0.62 -10.96
CA GLY A 77 2.06 -0.16 -12.25
C GLY A 77 3.21 -0.12 -13.26
N THR A 78 2.89 -0.44 -14.50
CA THR A 78 3.80 -0.31 -15.63
C THR A 78 3.00 0.28 -16.78
N ALA A 79 3.35 1.50 -17.17
CA ALA A 79 2.65 2.21 -18.23
C ALA A 79 3.60 2.46 -19.42
N GLN A 80 3.12 2.19 -20.62
CA GLN A 80 3.82 2.59 -21.83
C GLN A 80 3.67 4.10 -22.03
N LYS A 81 4.74 4.76 -22.42
CA LYS A 81 4.71 6.19 -22.76
C LYS A 81 4.10 6.42 -24.14
N TRP A 82 3.27 7.45 -24.24
CA TRP A 82 2.75 7.91 -25.51
C TRP A 82 3.80 8.80 -26.21
N ILE A 83 4.35 8.34 -27.31
CA ILE A 83 5.41 9.04 -28.07
C ILE A 83 5.03 9.07 -29.53
N LYS A 84 5.04 10.28 -30.15
CA LYS A 84 4.79 10.48 -31.59
C LYS A 84 3.51 9.78 -32.08
N GLY A 85 2.40 9.92 -31.32
CA GLY A 85 1.09 9.43 -31.75
C GLY A 85 0.83 7.94 -31.49
N LYS A 86 1.68 7.23 -30.75
CA LYS A 86 1.51 5.82 -30.40
C LYS A 86 2.12 5.46 -29.05
N TYR A 87 1.67 4.35 -28.45
CA TYR A 87 2.31 3.80 -27.26
C TYR A 87 3.67 3.18 -27.61
N SER A 88 4.69 3.55 -26.85
CA SER A 88 6.04 3.02 -27.02
C SER A 88 6.15 1.63 -26.40
N ASN A 89 6.77 0.71 -27.10
CA ASN A 89 7.16 -0.60 -26.57
C ASN A 89 8.58 -0.64 -25.97
N LYS A 90 9.23 0.53 -25.86
CA LYS A 90 10.60 0.68 -25.32
C LYS A 90 10.64 1.63 -24.11
N ASN A 91 9.75 2.61 -24.05
CA ASN A 91 9.72 3.64 -23.02
C ASN A 91 8.53 3.42 -22.10
N PHE A 92 8.83 3.20 -20.83
CA PHE A 92 7.85 2.87 -19.79
C PHE A 92 7.98 3.80 -18.60
N VAL A 93 6.89 3.92 -17.86
CA VAL A 93 6.88 4.44 -16.50
C VAL A 93 6.63 3.27 -15.57
N SER A 94 7.61 2.93 -14.75
CA SER A 94 7.51 1.93 -13.71
C SER A 94 7.07 2.61 -12.42
N ASN A 95 6.00 2.13 -11.78
CA ASN A 95 5.56 2.71 -10.52
C ASN A 95 5.11 1.66 -9.51
N PHE A 96 5.17 2.06 -8.24
CA PHE A 96 4.64 1.31 -7.12
C PHE A 96 4.06 2.28 -6.09
N VAL A 97 2.89 1.94 -5.57
CA VAL A 97 2.30 2.61 -4.42
C VAL A 97 1.97 1.57 -3.36
N GLY A 98 2.34 1.85 -2.13
CA GLY A 98 2.07 0.96 -1.01
C GLY A 98 2.04 1.67 0.32
N PHE A 99 1.45 1.02 1.30
CA PHE A 99 1.38 1.47 2.69
C PHE A 99 1.64 0.31 3.64
N PHE A 100 2.05 0.63 4.84
CA PHE A 100 2.30 -0.35 5.89
C PHE A 100 2.23 0.30 7.29
N PRO A 101 2.03 -0.47 8.37
CA PRO A 101 1.51 -1.85 8.37
C PRO A 101 0.13 -1.95 7.73
N PHE A 102 -0.22 -3.12 7.18
CA PHE A 102 -1.49 -3.37 6.50
C PHE A 102 -2.73 -3.07 7.36
N GLU A 103 -2.71 -3.51 8.63
CA GLU A 103 -3.87 -3.36 9.51
C GLU A 103 -4.02 -1.93 10.06
N ASN A 104 -2.92 -1.31 10.41
CA ASN A 104 -2.88 0.07 10.93
C ASN A 104 -1.85 0.90 10.16
N PRO A 105 -2.18 1.39 8.96
CA PRO A 105 -1.24 2.10 8.12
C PRO A 105 -0.67 3.36 8.77
N GLN A 106 0.64 3.44 8.86
CA GLN A 106 1.38 4.57 9.40
C GLN A 106 2.10 5.34 8.31
N LEU A 107 2.62 4.64 7.31
CA LEU A 107 3.29 5.25 6.17
C LEU A 107 2.68 4.80 4.85
N LEU A 108 2.65 5.71 3.90
CA LEU A 108 2.35 5.46 2.50
C LEU A 108 3.46 6.04 1.64
N GLY A 109 3.95 5.24 0.70
CA GLY A 109 4.93 5.67 -0.28
C GLY A 109 4.47 5.46 -1.71
N PHE A 110 4.92 6.34 -2.58
CA PHE A 110 4.76 6.23 -4.03
C PHE A 110 6.13 6.42 -4.69
N ILE A 111 6.55 5.44 -5.46
CA ILE A 111 7.77 5.48 -6.26
C ILE A 111 7.39 5.47 -7.73
N MET A 112 7.97 6.36 -8.48
CA MET A 112 7.83 6.42 -9.93
C MET A 112 9.22 6.53 -10.57
N LEU A 113 9.50 5.66 -11.52
CA LEU A 113 10.71 5.66 -12.33
C LEU A 113 10.31 5.95 -13.77
N ASP A 114 10.80 7.06 -14.30
CA ASP A 114 10.54 7.46 -15.68
C ASP A 114 11.65 6.94 -16.60
N GLU A 115 11.25 6.16 -17.60
CA GLU A 115 12.13 5.51 -18.58
C GLU A 115 13.30 4.72 -17.96
N PRO A 116 13.07 3.89 -16.93
CA PRO A 116 14.15 3.09 -16.39
C PRO A 116 14.64 2.06 -17.41
N ARG A 117 15.95 1.75 -17.36
CA ARG A 117 16.54 0.72 -18.22
C ARG A 117 16.00 -0.68 -17.84
N GLN A 118 16.00 -1.60 -18.79
CA GLN A 118 15.67 -3.00 -18.52
C GLN A 118 16.64 -3.61 -17.50
N PRO A 119 16.14 -4.48 -16.58
CA PRO A 119 14.76 -4.98 -16.43
C PRO A 119 13.85 -4.08 -15.56
N TYR A 120 14.32 -2.94 -15.07
CA TYR A 120 13.64 -2.10 -14.08
C TYR A 120 12.41 -1.37 -14.62
N HIS A 121 12.08 -1.52 -15.90
CA HIS A 121 10.85 -0.97 -16.48
C HIS A 121 9.57 -1.68 -15.97
N TRP A 122 9.69 -2.89 -15.43
CA TRP A 122 8.58 -3.54 -14.72
C TRP A 122 8.43 -2.98 -13.31
N GLY A 123 7.17 -2.69 -12.91
CA GLY A 123 6.88 -2.12 -11.59
C GLY A 123 7.42 -2.96 -10.44
N ASN A 124 7.47 -4.30 -10.59
CA ASN A 124 8.03 -5.19 -9.58
C ASN A 124 9.56 -5.13 -9.50
N GLU A 125 10.23 -5.06 -10.65
CA GLU A 125 11.71 -5.10 -10.72
C GLU A 125 12.36 -3.74 -10.43
N GLY A 126 11.64 -2.64 -10.71
CA GLY A 126 12.12 -1.28 -10.50
C GLY A 126 11.51 -0.62 -9.27
N ALA A 127 10.31 -0.08 -9.43
CA ALA A 127 9.69 0.79 -8.43
C ALA A 127 9.39 0.07 -7.09
N ALA A 128 9.02 -1.22 -7.11
CA ALA A 128 8.77 -2.00 -5.91
C ALA A 128 10.04 -2.26 -5.09
N VAL A 129 11.16 -2.55 -5.76
CA VAL A 129 12.48 -2.72 -5.12
C VAL A 129 12.92 -1.40 -4.49
N ALA A 130 12.80 -0.29 -5.23
CA ALA A 130 13.13 1.04 -4.73
C ALA A 130 12.26 1.41 -3.52
N PHE A 131 10.95 1.12 -3.56
CA PHE A 131 10.05 1.30 -2.42
C PHE A 131 10.54 0.55 -1.18
N SER A 132 10.79 -0.76 -1.29
CA SER A 132 11.29 -1.57 -0.17
C SER A 132 12.59 -1.01 0.42
N SER A 133 13.54 -0.61 -0.44
CA SER A 133 14.82 -0.06 -0.03
C SER A 133 14.67 1.27 0.73
N VAL A 134 13.89 2.20 0.19
CA VAL A 134 13.66 3.52 0.79
C VAL A 134 12.91 3.38 2.12
N MET A 135 11.82 2.58 2.15
CA MET A 135 11.01 2.43 3.35
C MET A 135 11.75 1.74 4.49
N LYS A 136 12.60 0.74 4.21
CA LYS A 136 13.49 0.15 5.23
C LYS A 136 14.41 1.18 5.87
N ARG A 137 14.93 2.13 5.09
CA ARG A 137 15.76 3.21 5.64
C ARG A 137 14.95 4.15 6.52
N ILE A 138 13.75 4.53 6.09
CA ILE A 138 12.85 5.40 6.89
C ILE A 138 12.49 4.72 8.21
N ILE A 139 12.11 3.45 8.19
CA ILE A 139 11.81 2.65 9.39
C ILE A 139 12.99 2.68 10.39
N ASN A 140 14.20 2.55 9.88
CA ASN A 140 15.41 2.54 10.75
C ASN A 140 15.80 3.94 11.28
N MET A 141 15.20 5.00 10.74
CA MET A 141 15.49 6.39 11.14
C MET A 141 14.43 7.00 12.05
N ASP A 142 13.26 6.39 12.15
CA ASP A 142 12.11 6.94 12.88
C ASP A 142 11.54 5.90 13.85
N ASP A 143 11.93 6.02 15.12
CA ASP A 143 11.47 5.15 16.22
C ASP A 143 9.96 5.29 16.52
N GLY A 144 9.32 6.32 15.98
CA GLY A 144 7.86 6.51 16.08
C GLY A 144 7.05 5.56 15.21
N ILE A 145 7.69 4.88 14.25
CA ILE A 145 7.04 3.90 13.38
C ILE A 145 7.07 2.54 14.05
N ALA A 146 5.93 2.09 14.57
CA ALA A 146 5.82 0.82 15.27
C ALA A 146 5.56 -0.36 14.31
N PRO A 147 6.26 -1.51 14.48
CA PRO A 147 5.96 -2.72 13.73
C PRO A 147 4.55 -3.25 14.05
N PRO A 148 3.92 -4.01 13.13
CA PRO A 148 2.63 -4.60 13.38
C PRO A 148 2.68 -5.54 14.60
N SER A 149 1.60 -5.59 15.37
CA SER A 149 1.50 -6.53 16.48
C SER A 149 1.57 -7.97 15.94
N LYS A 150 2.35 -8.85 16.58
CA LYS A 150 2.68 -10.23 16.13
C LYS A 150 1.47 -11.17 15.95
N LYS A 151 0.23 -10.68 16.00
CA LYS A 151 -0.98 -11.52 15.99
C LYS A 151 -1.42 -12.05 14.62
N HIS A 152 -0.85 -11.58 13.50
CA HIS A 152 -1.25 -12.04 12.16
C HIS A 152 -0.05 -12.34 11.28
N GLN A 153 0.62 -13.44 11.57
CA GLN A 153 1.36 -14.14 10.51
C GLN A 153 0.33 -14.99 9.76
N GLU A 154 -0.19 -14.47 8.64
CA GLU A 154 -1.00 -15.27 7.72
C GLU A 154 -0.14 -16.44 7.23
N SER A 155 -0.54 -17.64 7.63
CA SER A 155 0.02 -18.87 7.10
C SER A 155 -0.30 -18.98 5.60
N PRO A 156 0.62 -19.49 4.76
CA PRO A 156 0.34 -19.84 3.36
C PRO A 156 -0.82 -20.82 3.18
N ALA A 157 -1.30 -21.44 4.26
CA ALA A 157 -2.38 -22.43 4.26
C ALA A 157 -3.79 -21.86 4.04
N ASP A 158 -3.98 -20.53 4.06
CA ASP A 158 -5.32 -19.92 3.98
C ASP A 158 -5.79 -19.63 2.54
N VAL A 159 -5.06 -20.09 1.53
CA VAL A 159 -5.46 -19.95 0.12
C VAL A 159 -5.97 -21.28 -0.40
N ASN A 160 -7.28 -21.42 -0.54
CA ASN A 160 -7.88 -22.52 -1.26
C ASN A 160 -7.91 -22.23 -2.77
N TYR A 161 -7.58 -23.25 -3.57
CA TYR A 161 -7.75 -23.23 -5.01
C TYR A 161 -9.00 -24.05 -5.37
N ASN A 162 -9.83 -23.51 -6.23
CA ASN A 162 -10.93 -24.26 -6.83
C ASN A 162 -10.37 -25.35 -7.77
N PRO A 163 -11.15 -26.41 -8.07
CA PRO A 163 -10.71 -27.47 -8.98
C PRO A 163 -10.37 -27.00 -10.40
N ASP A 164 -10.83 -25.82 -10.81
CA ASP A 164 -10.55 -25.17 -12.09
C ASP A 164 -9.26 -24.32 -12.07
N GLY A 165 -8.51 -24.32 -10.96
CA GLY A 165 -7.28 -23.53 -10.79
C GLY A 165 -7.52 -22.06 -10.43
N THR A 166 -8.77 -21.62 -10.27
CA THR A 166 -9.09 -20.28 -9.77
C THR A 166 -8.89 -20.20 -8.25
N ARG A 167 -8.48 -19.02 -7.75
CA ARG A 167 -8.27 -18.80 -6.32
C ARG A 167 -9.59 -18.43 -5.64
N SER A 168 -9.97 -19.18 -4.60
CA SER A 168 -11.04 -18.75 -3.70
C SER A 168 -10.44 -18.08 -2.46
N TYR A 169 -10.95 -16.89 -2.13
CA TYR A 169 -10.61 -16.23 -0.88
C TYR A 169 -11.61 -16.68 0.20
N ILE A 170 -11.12 -17.30 1.26
CA ILE A 170 -11.94 -17.64 2.42
C ILE A 170 -12.42 -16.31 3.02
N SER A 171 -13.72 -16.02 2.93
CA SER A 171 -14.29 -14.90 3.65
C SER A 171 -14.28 -15.27 5.14
N ALA A 172 -13.83 -14.36 5.99
CA ALA A 172 -13.80 -14.54 7.46
C ALA A 172 -15.16 -14.88 8.11
N ARG A 173 -16.24 -15.00 7.33
CA ARG A 173 -17.57 -15.42 7.78
C ARG A 173 -17.70 -16.92 8.03
N THR A 174 -16.85 -17.76 7.46
CA THR A 174 -17.01 -19.22 7.58
C THR A 174 -16.45 -19.76 8.90
N THR A 175 -15.60 -19.03 9.59
CA THR A 175 -14.96 -19.48 10.83
C THR A 175 -15.81 -19.26 12.09
N ILE A 176 -16.83 -18.40 12.04
CA ILE A 176 -17.66 -18.08 13.23
C ILE A 176 -18.80 -19.09 13.44
N ASN A 177 -19.26 -19.79 12.41
CA ASN A 177 -20.39 -20.71 12.53
C ASN A 177 -20.07 -22.10 13.05
N ASN A 178 -18.79 -22.45 13.28
CA ASN A 178 -18.41 -23.77 13.82
C ASN A 178 -18.19 -23.82 15.34
N PHE A 179 -18.41 -22.73 16.07
CA PHE A 179 -18.26 -22.69 17.53
C PHE A 179 -19.57 -22.73 18.32
N HIS A 180 -20.74 -22.89 17.67
CA HIS A 180 -22.03 -22.91 18.36
C HIS A 180 -22.74 -24.28 18.37
N ASN A 181 -22.07 -25.36 17.94
CA ASN A 181 -22.61 -26.72 18.03
C ASN A 181 -21.54 -27.70 18.56
N ARG A 182 -21.20 -27.53 19.82
CA ARG A 182 -20.71 -28.63 20.69
C ARG A 182 -21.01 -28.28 22.15
#